data_4587ca01b963f123fa254c707855a04a
#
_entry.id   4587ca01b963f123fa254c707855a04a
#
_cell.length_a   1.000
_cell.length_b   1.000
_cell.length_c   1.000
_cell.angle_alpha   90.00
_cell.angle_beta   90.00
_cell.angle_gamma   90.00
#
_symmetry.space_group_name_H-M   'P 1'
#
loop_
_entity.id
_entity.type
_entity.pdbx_description
1 polymer ?
#
loop_
_entity_poly.entity_id
_entity_poly.type
_entity_poly.pdbx_seq_one_letter_code
_entity_poly.pdbx_strand_id
1 'polypeptide(L)'
;MHTPRACQQLMIWLLICVACLALPAWSAESAVDVTAMPAEPLSLTAFVALLEDPERSLTLADVQAPVQAARFKTNLPASSALTLGFTRSAYWLRLTLRNPGTTPREHMLVVDNPRISQIQAYLPDAQGTYQTITTGCDIPASRIYSNRNFVFPLTLPPASEQVLYLRMESSIGLLIPLQLWSAPAFHAHERDDYLVQAWYFGIASAMILFNLMLFFALRDRIYLFYVAFVTSTACTLAIKNGLAGELLWGGTVLDSNVAYYSGASLTVSALLLFMRRMLRIDQLMPRVDRLLLGLVAVFLLSPLAYAVALPLLARGAILLYLASVVVILVVVVSCAFKRQRSAYFFLAAFALLMLGGATTPLRAMGIVPTNAFTVDGIQLGSALEMLLLAFALADRFNVMRREKAKVQAQLLHAQQQLVDSLKSSERELEQRVAERTDELQLLNNKLAALSLTDSLTGIANRRHFDSVLRQEWQRAQRQNTPLALAMLDVDW
;
A
#
# COMPACT_ATOMS: atom_id res chain seq x y z
N MET A 1 -51.50 -25.74 -19.50
CA MET A 1 -51.31 -24.58 -18.59
C MET A 1 -51.06 -25.11 -17.19
N HIS A 2 -49.82 -25.40 -16.85
CA HIS A 2 -49.41 -25.78 -15.49
C HIS A 2 -48.45 -24.72 -14.97
N THR A 3 -48.96 -23.81 -14.12
CA THR A 3 -48.09 -22.89 -13.37
C THR A 3 -47.34 -23.69 -12.31
N PRO A 4 -46.04 -23.49 -12.17
CA PRO A 4 -45.20 -24.41 -11.42
C PRO A 4 -45.39 -24.23 -9.93
N ARG A 5 -45.79 -25.31 -9.25
CA ARG A 5 -45.85 -25.46 -7.78
C ARG A 5 -44.51 -25.00 -7.12
N ALA A 6 -43.42 -25.03 -7.84
CA ALA A 6 -42.11 -24.54 -7.40
C ALA A 6 -42.09 -23.04 -7.08
N CYS A 7 -42.78 -22.18 -7.83
CA CYS A 7 -42.82 -20.73 -7.56
C CYS A 7 -43.66 -20.41 -6.32
N GLN A 8 -44.75 -21.19 -6.09
CA GLN A 8 -45.54 -21.05 -4.87
C GLN A 8 -44.76 -21.53 -3.64
N GLN A 9 -44.00 -22.61 -3.75
CA GLN A 9 -43.15 -23.08 -2.66
C GLN A 9 -42.05 -22.12 -2.34
N LEU A 10 -41.38 -21.53 -3.37
CA LEU A 10 -40.36 -20.50 -3.16
C LEU A 10 -40.92 -19.26 -2.47
N MET A 11 -42.12 -18.82 -2.85
CA MET A 11 -42.79 -17.68 -2.23
C MET A 11 -43.20 -17.92 -0.80
N ILE A 12 -43.64 -19.17 -0.49
CA ILE A 12 -43.96 -19.59 0.89
C ILE A 12 -42.66 -19.65 1.73
N TRP A 13 -41.58 -20.20 1.21
CA TRP A 13 -40.28 -20.19 1.91
C TRP A 13 -39.74 -18.78 2.12
N LEU A 14 -39.91 -17.88 1.18
CA LEU A 14 -39.53 -16.48 1.31
C LEU A 14 -40.37 -15.75 2.36
N LEU A 15 -41.69 -16.02 2.40
CA LEU A 15 -42.60 -15.50 3.43
C LEU A 15 -42.33 -16.08 4.83
N ILE A 16 -41.96 -17.33 4.94
CA ILE A 16 -41.55 -17.96 6.21
C ILE A 16 -40.19 -17.37 6.66
N CYS A 17 -39.24 -17.17 5.78
CA CYS A 17 -37.99 -16.48 6.10
C CYS A 17 -38.19 -15.02 6.55
N VAL A 18 -39.11 -14.30 5.90
CA VAL A 18 -39.46 -12.92 6.30
C VAL A 18 -40.27 -12.94 7.63
N ALA A 19 -41.11 -13.92 7.85
CA ALA A 19 -41.85 -14.06 9.12
C ALA A 19 -40.94 -14.49 10.29
N CYS A 20 -39.92 -15.30 10.04
CA CYS A 20 -38.88 -15.63 11.04
C CYS A 20 -37.96 -14.47 11.39
N LEU A 21 -37.84 -13.47 10.51
CA LEU A 21 -37.15 -12.22 10.79
C LEU A 21 -37.94 -11.21 11.62
N ALA A 22 -39.25 -11.44 11.78
CA ALA A 22 -40.15 -10.62 12.59
C ALA A 22 -40.44 -11.26 13.95
N LEU A 23 -39.41 -11.72 14.69
CA LEU A 23 -39.58 -11.98 16.11
C LEU A 23 -39.75 -10.63 16.82
N PRO A 24 -40.82 -10.41 17.59
CA PRO A 24 -40.98 -9.17 18.35
C PRO A 24 -39.82 -9.10 19.34
N ALA A 25 -38.97 -8.08 19.17
CA ALA A 25 -38.01 -7.70 20.20
C ALA A 25 -38.84 -7.38 21.47
N TRP A 26 -38.75 -8.21 22.48
CA TRP A 26 -39.36 -7.96 23.77
C TRP A 26 -38.71 -6.73 24.38
N SER A 27 -39.50 -5.74 24.54
CA SER A 27 -39.21 -4.45 25.06
C SER A 27 -39.30 -4.45 26.57
N ALA A 28 -38.17 -4.34 27.21
CA ALA A 28 -38.08 -3.73 28.52
C ALA A 28 -36.72 -3.05 28.62
N GLU A 29 -36.68 -1.92 29.26
CA GLU A 29 -35.46 -1.40 29.87
C GLU A 29 -35.06 -2.43 30.93
N SER A 30 -34.50 -3.55 30.51
CA SER A 30 -34.16 -4.67 31.38
C SER A 30 -32.78 -4.42 31.94
N ALA A 31 -32.69 -4.23 33.24
CA ALA A 31 -31.42 -4.23 33.94
C ALA A 31 -30.61 -5.46 33.53
N VAL A 32 -29.36 -5.25 33.19
CA VAL A 32 -28.42 -6.31 32.81
C VAL A 32 -28.02 -7.06 34.09
N ASP A 33 -28.34 -8.32 34.19
CA ASP A 33 -27.89 -9.20 35.26
C ASP A 33 -26.42 -9.60 35.00
N VAL A 34 -25.52 -9.11 35.86
CA VAL A 34 -24.09 -9.32 35.71
C VAL A 34 -23.60 -10.65 36.30
N THR A 35 -24.45 -11.44 36.96
CA THR A 35 -24.06 -12.73 37.56
C THR A 35 -23.95 -13.84 36.53
N ALA A 36 -24.71 -13.75 35.44
CA ALA A 36 -24.79 -14.75 34.38
C ALA A 36 -24.03 -14.30 33.10
N MET A 37 -22.93 -13.59 33.27
CA MET A 37 -22.16 -13.11 32.13
C MET A 37 -21.47 -14.25 31.36
N PRO A 38 -21.63 -14.31 30.03
CA PRO A 38 -20.91 -15.27 29.20
C PRO A 38 -19.40 -14.97 29.18
N ALA A 39 -18.59 -15.96 28.75
CA ALA A 39 -17.18 -15.74 28.51
C ALA A 39 -16.93 -14.74 27.36
N GLU A 40 -17.90 -14.58 26.48
CA GLU A 40 -17.89 -13.60 25.39
C GLU A 40 -18.45 -12.24 25.84
N PRO A 41 -18.08 -11.14 25.18
CA PRO A 41 -18.60 -9.81 25.51
C PRO A 41 -20.12 -9.73 25.30
N LEU A 42 -20.79 -9.15 26.25
CA LEU A 42 -22.20 -8.81 26.08
C LEU A 42 -22.33 -7.47 25.36
N SER A 43 -22.91 -7.46 24.15
CA SER A 43 -23.27 -6.19 23.51
C SER A 43 -24.43 -5.53 24.30
N LEU A 44 -24.21 -4.29 24.70
CA LEU A 44 -25.17 -3.53 25.49
C LEU A 44 -26.19 -2.74 24.66
N THR A 45 -26.11 -2.79 23.33
CA THR A 45 -26.92 -1.97 22.42
C THR A 45 -28.44 -2.15 22.65
N ALA A 46 -28.87 -3.36 22.93
CA ALA A 46 -30.28 -3.66 23.21
C ALA A 46 -30.73 -3.26 24.62
N PHE A 47 -29.81 -3.00 25.54
CA PHE A 47 -30.05 -2.73 26.95
C PHE A 47 -29.92 -1.25 27.33
N VAL A 48 -29.42 -0.41 26.43
CA VAL A 48 -29.30 1.02 26.68
C VAL A 48 -30.50 1.80 26.20
N ALA A 49 -30.86 2.81 26.97
CA ALA A 49 -31.79 3.84 26.55
C ALA A 49 -31.01 5.06 26.00
N LEU A 50 -31.49 5.62 24.90
CA LEU A 50 -30.82 6.67 24.14
C LEU A 50 -31.61 7.96 24.14
N LEU A 51 -30.98 9.09 24.49
CA LEU A 51 -31.53 10.43 24.37
C LEU A 51 -30.62 11.32 23.50
N GLU A 52 -31.19 11.95 22.50
CA GLU A 52 -30.48 12.95 21.67
C GLU A 52 -30.52 14.34 22.31
N ASP A 53 -29.38 15.00 22.37
CA ASP A 53 -29.19 16.37 22.82
C ASP A 53 -28.62 17.22 21.68
N PRO A 54 -29.49 17.81 20.83
CA PRO A 54 -29.06 18.59 19.66
C PRO A 54 -28.32 19.88 20.03
N GLU A 55 -28.65 20.48 21.15
CA GLU A 55 -28.07 21.75 21.61
C GLU A 55 -26.80 21.53 22.45
N ARG A 56 -26.50 20.27 22.82
CA ARG A 56 -25.36 19.87 23.70
C ARG A 56 -25.38 20.56 25.07
N SER A 57 -26.54 20.96 25.53
CA SER A 57 -26.74 21.76 26.72
C SER A 57 -27.17 20.97 27.95
N LEU A 58 -27.64 19.72 27.78
CA LEU A 58 -28.15 18.93 28.89
C LEU A 58 -27.02 18.51 29.85
N THR A 59 -27.32 18.65 31.14
CA THR A 59 -26.47 18.17 32.24
C THR A 59 -26.99 16.84 32.78
N LEU A 60 -26.23 16.17 33.67
CA LEU A 60 -26.69 14.96 34.35
C LEU A 60 -28.02 15.17 35.11
N ALA A 61 -28.13 16.31 35.81
CA ALA A 61 -29.35 16.66 36.56
C ALA A 61 -30.58 16.80 35.63
N ASP A 62 -30.38 17.41 34.46
CA ASP A 62 -31.46 17.57 33.48
C ASP A 62 -31.92 16.24 32.96
N VAL A 63 -31.03 15.30 32.59
CA VAL A 63 -31.43 13.99 32.04
C VAL A 63 -32.00 13.06 33.06
N GLN A 64 -31.75 13.29 34.36
CA GLN A 64 -32.39 12.59 35.48
C GLN A 64 -33.77 13.15 35.82
N ALA A 65 -34.07 14.40 35.42
CA ALA A 65 -35.38 15.01 35.66
C ALA A 65 -36.49 14.19 34.91
N PRO A 66 -37.68 14.02 35.53
CA PRO A 66 -38.74 13.15 34.98
C PRO A 66 -39.10 13.46 33.51
N VAL A 67 -39.09 14.74 33.13
CA VAL A 67 -39.42 15.17 31.76
C VAL A 67 -38.43 14.64 30.73
N GLN A 68 -37.15 14.75 31.00
CA GLN A 68 -36.11 14.26 30.09
C GLN A 68 -35.92 12.75 30.22
N ALA A 69 -36.06 12.19 31.44
CA ALA A 69 -35.99 10.76 31.69
C ALA A 69 -37.06 9.97 30.88
N ALA A 70 -38.23 10.56 30.64
CA ALA A 70 -39.29 9.96 29.81
C ALA A 70 -39.00 10.03 28.30
N ARG A 71 -38.05 10.87 27.85
CA ARG A 71 -37.70 11.01 26.43
C ARG A 71 -36.65 9.99 25.95
N PHE A 72 -36.06 9.23 26.87
CA PHE A 72 -35.12 8.18 26.48
C PHE A 72 -35.84 7.13 25.62
N LYS A 73 -35.28 6.93 24.42
CA LYS A 73 -35.74 5.85 23.51
C LYS A 73 -35.16 4.54 23.96
N THR A 74 -36.03 3.62 24.31
CA THR A 74 -35.74 2.20 24.55
C THR A 74 -35.99 1.40 23.28
N ASN A 75 -35.75 0.09 23.29
CA ASN A 75 -36.02 -0.81 22.16
C ASN A 75 -35.15 -0.50 20.93
N LEU A 76 -33.89 -0.19 21.18
CA LEU A 76 -32.92 -0.06 20.10
C LEU A 76 -32.69 -1.42 19.45
N PRO A 77 -32.49 -1.49 18.13
CA PRO A 77 -32.24 -2.75 17.45
C PRO A 77 -31.02 -3.45 18.03
N ALA A 78 -31.15 -4.75 18.29
CA ALA A 78 -30.05 -5.59 18.73
C ALA A 78 -28.99 -5.63 17.63
N SER A 79 -27.89 -4.87 17.80
CA SER A 79 -26.78 -4.77 16.89
C SER A 79 -25.47 -4.74 17.68
N SER A 80 -24.36 -4.95 17.03
CA SER A 80 -23.04 -4.86 17.68
C SER A 80 -22.65 -3.43 18.04
N ALA A 81 -23.31 -2.43 17.47
CA ALA A 81 -23.02 -1.01 17.73
C ALA A 81 -24.21 -0.10 17.38
N LEU A 82 -24.38 0.99 18.12
CA LEU A 82 -25.30 2.07 17.77
C LEU A 82 -24.67 2.93 16.67
N THR A 83 -25.32 3.00 15.51
CA THR A 83 -24.84 3.79 14.36
C THR A 83 -25.71 5.04 14.22
N LEU A 84 -25.18 6.20 14.61
CA LEU A 84 -25.89 7.48 14.60
C LEU A 84 -25.51 8.37 13.41
N GLY A 85 -24.55 7.89 12.59
CA GLY A 85 -24.11 8.59 11.39
C GLY A 85 -23.39 9.90 11.69
N PHE A 86 -23.38 10.81 10.71
CA PHE A 86 -22.80 12.14 10.87
C PHE A 86 -23.82 13.05 11.57
N THR A 87 -23.56 13.34 12.83
CA THR A 87 -24.43 14.18 13.67
C THR A 87 -23.60 15.27 14.35
N ARG A 88 -24.28 16.36 14.72
CA ARG A 88 -23.71 17.40 15.56
C ARG A 88 -24.27 17.35 16.99
N SER A 89 -25.26 16.45 17.24
CA SER A 89 -25.87 16.29 18.57
C SER A 89 -24.91 15.54 19.50
N ALA A 90 -24.99 15.82 20.80
CA ALA A 90 -24.54 14.89 21.83
C ALA A 90 -25.62 13.82 22.07
N TYR A 91 -25.20 12.67 22.54
CA TYR A 91 -26.10 11.55 22.87
C TYR A 91 -25.86 11.08 24.28
N TRP A 92 -26.94 10.95 25.02
CA TRP A 92 -26.95 10.38 26.34
C TRP A 92 -27.41 8.94 26.28
N LEU A 93 -26.64 8.04 26.87
CA LEU A 93 -26.98 6.64 27.04
C LEU A 93 -27.22 6.40 28.53
N ARG A 94 -28.33 5.74 28.87
CA ARG A 94 -28.62 5.26 30.19
C ARG A 94 -28.57 3.75 30.19
N LEU A 95 -27.83 3.18 31.15
CA LEU A 95 -27.63 1.73 31.31
C LEU A 95 -27.86 1.34 32.75
N THR A 96 -28.68 0.33 32.99
CA THR A 96 -28.94 -0.23 34.30
C THR A 96 -28.26 -1.59 34.45
N LEU A 97 -27.34 -1.70 35.41
CA LEU A 97 -26.64 -2.95 35.75
C LEU A 97 -27.14 -3.45 37.10
N ARG A 98 -27.42 -4.77 37.23
CA ARG A 98 -27.90 -5.38 38.44
C ARG A 98 -27.01 -6.55 38.84
N ASN A 99 -26.53 -6.53 40.10
CA ASN A 99 -25.85 -7.65 40.74
C ASN A 99 -26.78 -8.29 41.82
N PRO A 100 -27.56 -9.29 41.50
CA PRO A 100 -28.37 -9.99 42.49
C PRO A 100 -27.56 -10.93 43.40
N GLY A 101 -26.27 -11.13 43.11
CA GLY A 101 -25.40 -12.02 43.87
C GLY A 101 -25.02 -11.49 45.25
N THR A 102 -24.39 -12.31 46.05
CA THR A 102 -23.94 -12.00 47.42
C THR A 102 -22.49 -11.50 47.47
N THR A 103 -21.78 -11.48 46.33
CA THR A 103 -20.38 -11.05 46.23
C THR A 103 -20.27 -9.85 45.28
N PRO A 104 -19.33 -8.93 45.54
CA PRO A 104 -19.05 -7.86 44.57
C PRO A 104 -18.55 -8.48 43.26
N ARG A 105 -18.89 -7.84 42.13
CA ARG A 105 -18.50 -8.27 40.78
C ARG A 105 -17.75 -7.16 40.07
N GLU A 106 -16.61 -7.53 39.51
CA GLU A 106 -15.78 -6.64 38.70
C GLU A 106 -16.06 -6.86 37.21
N HIS A 107 -16.33 -5.78 36.52
CA HIS A 107 -16.63 -5.77 35.07
C HIS A 107 -15.89 -4.64 34.39
N MET A 108 -15.67 -4.81 33.10
CA MET A 108 -15.08 -3.77 32.23
C MET A 108 -16.14 -3.33 31.24
N LEU A 109 -16.54 -2.06 31.32
CA LEU A 109 -17.39 -1.41 30.32
C LEU A 109 -16.47 -0.86 29.22
N VAL A 110 -16.63 -1.36 28.01
CA VAL A 110 -15.75 -1.04 26.89
C VAL A 110 -16.53 -0.33 25.80
N VAL A 111 -16.01 0.82 25.38
CA VAL A 111 -16.42 1.52 24.15
C VAL A 111 -15.37 1.22 23.08
N ASP A 112 -15.66 0.26 22.21
CA ASP A 112 -14.74 -0.28 21.20
C ASP A 112 -14.67 0.63 19.95
N ASN A 113 -14.50 1.94 20.19
CA ASN A 113 -14.25 2.94 19.16
C ASN A 113 -13.33 4.04 19.70
N PRO A 114 -12.03 3.98 19.44
CA PRO A 114 -11.06 4.93 19.98
C PRO A 114 -11.14 6.33 19.37
N ARG A 115 -12.02 6.57 18.40
CA ARG A 115 -12.15 7.83 17.66
C ARG A 115 -13.36 8.68 18.07
N ILE A 116 -14.05 8.35 19.16
CA ILE A 116 -15.08 9.21 19.71
C ILE A 116 -14.41 10.45 20.31
N SER A 117 -14.85 11.64 19.89
CA SER A 117 -14.24 12.91 20.27
C SER A 117 -14.26 13.15 21.76
N GLN A 118 -15.41 12.97 22.39
CA GLN A 118 -15.59 13.13 23.82
C GLN A 118 -16.57 12.11 24.40
N ILE A 119 -16.20 11.54 25.55
CA ILE A 119 -17.04 10.66 26.36
C ILE A 119 -17.01 11.21 27.78
N GLN A 120 -18.19 11.45 28.34
CA GLN A 120 -18.37 11.73 29.76
C GLN A 120 -19.12 10.54 30.38
N ALA A 121 -18.43 9.78 31.22
CA ALA A 121 -19.02 8.66 31.93
C ALA A 121 -19.37 9.10 33.36
N TYR A 122 -20.61 8.91 33.76
CA TYR A 122 -21.13 9.17 35.08
C TYR A 122 -21.38 7.83 35.75
N LEU A 123 -20.49 7.46 36.66
CA LEU A 123 -20.48 6.19 37.37
C LEU A 123 -20.87 6.42 38.84
N PRO A 124 -21.88 5.75 39.37
CA PRO A 124 -22.26 5.88 40.78
C PRO A 124 -21.21 5.20 41.68
N ASP A 125 -20.80 5.89 42.73
CA ASP A 125 -19.98 5.30 43.80
C ASP A 125 -20.86 4.45 44.77
N ALA A 126 -20.24 3.91 45.80
CA ALA A 126 -20.93 3.10 46.81
C ALA A 126 -22.01 3.89 47.61
N GLN A 127 -21.95 5.20 47.60
CA GLN A 127 -22.89 6.13 48.26
C GLN A 127 -24.00 6.64 47.32
N GLY A 128 -23.95 6.26 46.03
CA GLY A 128 -24.87 6.70 44.98
C GLY A 128 -24.53 8.08 44.40
N THR A 129 -23.38 8.66 44.75
CA THR A 129 -22.90 9.90 44.17
C THR A 129 -22.20 9.57 42.80
N TYR A 130 -22.46 10.41 41.80
CA TYR A 130 -21.87 10.18 40.48
C TYR A 130 -20.47 10.76 40.40
N GLN A 131 -19.47 9.90 40.13
CA GLN A 131 -18.15 10.31 39.71
C GLN A 131 -18.17 10.55 38.18
N THR A 132 -17.73 11.73 37.79
CA THR A 132 -17.64 12.09 36.35
C THR A 132 -16.25 11.82 35.81
N ILE A 133 -16.17 11.05 34.76
CA ILE A 133 -14.94 10.72 34.04
C ILE A 133 -15.06 11.28 32.65
N THR A 134 -14.20 12.21 32.28
CA THR A 134 -14.18 12.79 30.94
C THR A 134 -12.98 12.27 30.18
N THR A 135 -13.24 11.62 29.02
CA THR A 135 -12.22 11.06 28.13
C THR A 135 -12.65 11.23 26.68
N GLY A 136 -11.80 10.87 25.75
CA GLY A 136 -12.08 10.95 24.30
C GLY A 136 -10.81 11.11 23.49
N CYS A 137 -10.92 11.02 22.17
CA CYS A 137 -9.74 11.18 21.32
C CYS A 137 -9.27 12.65 21.22
N ASP A 138 -10.16 13.60 21.52
CA ASP A 138 -9.84 15.03 21.54
C ASP A 138 -9.38 15.50 22.95
N ILE A 139 -9.34 14.59 23.94
CA ILE A 139 -8.95 14.88 25.32
C ILE A 139 -7.68 14.10 25.66
N PRO A 140 -6.50 14.76 25.66
CA PRO A 140 -5.24 14.10 25.92
C PRO A 140 -5.16 13.53 27.36
N ALA A 141 -4.46 12.41 27.51
CA ALA A 141 -4.08 11.78 28.80
C ALA A 141 -5.25 11.53 29.79
N SER A 142 -6.49 11.34 29.30
CA SER A 142 -7.69 11.23 30.13
C SER A 142 -8.19 9.78 30.31
N ARG A 143 -7.45 8.77 29.88
CA ARG A 143 -7.84 7.36 30.00
C ARG A 143 -7.60 6.86 31.42
N ILE A 144 -8.63 6.33 32.05
CA ILE A 144 -8.51 5.73 33.40
C ILE A 144 -7.79 4.40 33.33
N TYR A 145 -8.04 3.64 32.28
CA TYR A 145 -7.42 2.36 32.01
C TYR A 145 -6.58 2.47 30.73
N SER A 146 -5.31 2.05 30.79
CA SER A 146 -4.44 2.09 29.62
C SER A 146 -4.82 0.99 28.65
N ASN A 147 -5.52 1.37 27.58
CA ASN A 147 -5.95 0.50 26.50
C ASN A 147 -6.18 1.33 25.25
N ARG A 148 -6.08 0.69 24.08
CA ARG A 148 -6.34 1.34 22.80
C ARG A 148 -7.79 1.85 22.66
N ASN A 149 -8.75 1.21 23.34
CA ASN A 149 -10.15 1.58 23.42
C ASN A 149 -10.45 2.34 24.74
N PHE A 150 -11.66 2.86 24.91
CA PHE A 150 -12.09 3.46 26.15
C PHE A 150 -12.67 2.42 27.08
N VAL A 151 -12.00 2.16 28.20
CA VAL A 151 -12.35 1.14 29.17
C VAL A 151 -12.64 1.80 30.51
N PHE A 152 -13.78 1.44 31.11
CA PHE A 152 -14.24 1.91 32.41
C PHE A 152 -14.35 0.70 33.34
N PRO A 153 -13.44 0.51 34.30
CA PRO A 153 -13.55 -0.50 35.33
C PRO A 153 -14.76 -0.21 36.23
N LEU A 154 -15.59 -1.22 36.44
CA LEU A 154 -16.81 -1.14 37.26
C LEU A 154 -16.75 -2.18 38.35
N THR A 155 -17.09 -1.78 39.60
CA THR A 155 -17.28 -2.71 40.71
C THR A 155 -18.73 -2.60 41.19
N LEU A 156 -19.51 -3.65 40.96
CA LEU A 156 -20.92 -3.69 41.39
C LEU A 156 -21.00 -4.37 42.75
N PRO A 157 -21.50 -3.66 43.81
CA PRO A 157 -21.71 -4.23 45.13
C PRO A 157 -22.71 -5.40 45.11
N PRO A 158 -22.71 -6.26 46.13
CA PRO A 158 -23.71 -7.33 46.28
C PRO A 158 -25.11 -6.75 46.38
N ALA A 159 -26.09 -7.48 45.86
CA ALA A 159 -27.54 -7.17 45.95
C ALA A 159 -27.84 -5.70 45.54
N SER A 160 -27.13 -5.16 44.53
CA SER A 160 -27.24 -3.77 44.11
C SER A 160 -27.73 -3.64 42.68
N GLU A 161 -28.34 -2.50 42.41
CA GLU A 161 -28.67 -2.03 41.07
C GLU A 161 -28.07 -0.64 40.89
N GLN A 162 -27.34 -0.45 39.79
CA GLN A 162 -26.66 0.80 39.49
C GLN A 162 -27.07 1.30 38.11
N VAL A 163 -27.41 2.60 38.03
CA VAL A 163 -27.72 3.28 36.78
C VAL A 163 -26.49 4.11 36.36
N LEU A 164 -25.97 3.84 35.18
CA LEU A 164 -24.85 4.56 34.59
C LEU A 164 -25.35 5.48 33.47
N TYR A 165 -24.70 6.62 33.33
CA TYR A 165 -24.96 7.52 32.21
C TYR A 165 -23.66 7.75 31.44
N LEU A 166 -23.77 7.73 30.09
CA LEU A 166 -22.68 8.06 29.21
C LEU A 166 -23.15 9.17 28.27
N ARG A 167 -22.45 10.29 28.24
CA ARG A 167 -22.66 11.35 27.26
C ARG A 167 -21.54 11.27 26.23
N MET A 168 -21.92 11.13 24.98
CA MET A 168 -20.96 10.95 23.89
C MET A 168 -21.21 11.96 22.78
N GLU A 169 -20.13 12.50 22.23
CA GLU A 169 -20.17 13.37 21.06
C GLU A 169 -18.98 13.13 20.16
N SER A 170 -19.16 13.40 18.86
CA SER A 170 -18.10 13.24 17.87
C SER A 170 -18.16 14.36 16.83
N SER A 171 -16.99 14.83 16.43
CA SER A 171 -16.82 15.78 15.33
C SER A 171 -17.09 15.19 13.95
N ILE A 172 -17.13 13.84 13.89
CA ILE A 172 -17.37 13.03 12.68
C ILE A 172 -18.54 12.06 12.93
N GLY A 173 -18.68 11.04 12.11
CA GLY A 173 -19.70 10.01 12.33
C GLY A 173 -19.60 9.33 13.71
N LEU A 174 -20.73 9.19 14.40
CA LEU A 174 -20.81 8.57 15.73
C LEU A 174 -21.27 7.13 15.62
N LEU A 175 -20.36 6.23 15.96
CA LEU A 175 -20.57 4.79 16.08
C LEU A 175 -20.19 4.37 17.51
N ILE A 176 -21.12 3.76 18.24
CA ILE A 176 -20.95 3.42 19.66
C ILE A 176 -21.09 1.90 19.82
N PRO A 177 -20.00 1.14 19.72
CA PRO A 177 -19.97 -0.27 20.11
C PRO A 177 -19.74 -0.34 21.63
N LEU A 178 -20.81 -0.58 22.40
CA LEU A 178 -20.76 -0.67 23.85
C LEU A 178 -20.83 -2.12 24.28
N GLN A 179 -19.86 -2.57 25.05
CA GLN A 179 -19.71 -3.94 25.49
C GLN A 179 -19.45 -4.02 26.99
N LEU A 180 -20.01 -5.04 27.63
CA LEU A 180 -19.69 -5.39 29.01
C LEU A 180 -18.92 -6.72 29.02
N TRP A 181 -17.79 -6.73 29.71
CA TRP A 181 -16.93 -7.88 29.89
C TRP A 181 -16.79 -8.24 31.37
N SER A 182 -16.68 -9.53 31.70
CA SER A 182 -16.08 -9.90 32.99
C SER A 182 -14.59 -9.55 32.99
N ALA A 183 -14.03 -9.10 34.12
CA ALA A 183 -12.64 -8.67 34.19
C ALA A 183 -11.64 -9.73 33.71
N PRO A 184 -11.77 -11.05 34.09
CA PRO A 184 -10.85 -12.07 33.59
C PRO A 184 -10.93 -12.28 32.07
N ALA A 185 -12.16 -12.27 31.49
CA ALA A 185 -12.36 -12.44 30.05
C ALA A 185 -11.78 -11.24 29.27
N PHE A 186 -11.95 -10.03 29.79
CA PHE A 186 -11.37 -8.83 29.20
C PHE A 186 -9.84 -8.88 29.15
N HIS A 187 -9.18 -9.24 30.24
CA HIS A 187 -7.71 -9.33 30.26
C HIS A 187 -7.16 -10.41 29.32
N ALA A 188 -7.87 -11.53 29.17
CA ALA A 188 -7.49 -12.54 28.19
C ALA A 188 -7.63 -12.01 26.76
N HIS A 189 -8.77 -11.38 26.46
CA HIS A 189 -9.02 -10.75 25.15
C HIS A 189 -8.01 -9.64 24.83
N GLU A 190 -7.73 -8.75 25.79
CA GLU A 190 -6.78 -7.66 25.66
C GLU A 190 -5.41 -8.17 25.21
N ARG A 191 -4.89 -9.21 25.88
CA ARG A 191 -3.62 -9.83 25.49
C ARG A 191 -3.63 -10.33 24.05
N ASP A 192 -4.67 -11.04 23.67
CA ASP A 192 -4.78 -11.64 22.33
C ASP A 192 -4.95 -10.55 21.25
N ASP A 193 -5.70 -9.49 21.56
CA ASP A 193 -5.85 -8.32 20.70
C ASP A 193 -4.51 -7.62 20.43
N TYR A 194 -3.74 -7.32 21.48
CA TYR A 194 -2.41 -6.71 21.28
C TYR A 194 -1.42 -7.62 20.55
N LEU A 195 -1.55 -8.95 20.68
CA LEU A 195 -0.76 -9.89 19.87
C LEU A 195 -1.11 -9.76 18.37
N VAL A 196 -2.38 -9.69 18.02
CA VAL A 196 -2.82 -9.49 16.62
C VAL A 196 -2.28 -8.16 16.08
N GLN A 197 -2.35 -7.09 16.86
CA GLN A 197 -1.77 -5.80 16.48
C GLN A 197 -0.26 -5.91 16.25
N ALA A 198 0.47 -6.56 17.17
CA ALA A 198 1.91 -6.76 17.07
C ALA A 198 2.31 -7.56 15.82
N TRP A 199 1.57 -8.62 15.48
CA TRP A 199 1.77 -9.40 14.26
C TRP A 199 1.60 -8.53 13.00
N TYR A 200 0.53 -7.73 12.94
CA TYR A 200 0.28 -6.85 11.80
C TYR A 200 1.41 -5.83 11.60
N PHE A 201 1.75 -5.10 12.67
CA PHE A 201 2.79 -4.07 12.59
C PHE A 201 4.20 -4.66 12.40
N GLY A 202 4.44 -5.88 12.90
CA GLY A 202 5.65 -6.65 12.63
C GLY A 202 5.79 -6.99 11.13
N ILE A 203 4.74 -7.49 10.49
CA ILE A 203 4.71 -7.75 9.04
C ILE A 203 4.93 -6.46 8.26
N ALA A 204 4.19 -5.39 8.59
CA ALA A 204 4.32 -4.10 7.92
C ALA A 204 5.75 -3.54 8.02
N SER A 205 6.35 -3.59 9.21
CA SER A 205 7.73 -3.14 9.45
C SER A 205 8.75 -3.95 8.66
N ALA A 206 8.59 -5.27 8.61
CA ALA A 206 9.43 -6.15 7.80
C ALA A 206 9.33 -5.81 6.31
N MET A 207 8.11 -5.57 5.79
CA MET A 207 7.90 -5.16 4.41
C MET A 207 8.50 -3.80 4.09
N ILE A 208 8.38 -2.82 4.99
CA ILE A 208 8.99 -1.49 4.86
C ILE A 208 10.51 -1.63 4.78
N LEU A 209 11.13 -2.31 5.75
CA LEU A 209 12.58 -2.46 5.82
C LEU A 209 13.13 -3.21 4.60
N PHE A 210 12.51 -4.32 4.22
CA PHE A 210 12.94 -5.11 3.07
C PHE A 210 12.88 -4.28 1.77
N ASN A 211 11.77 -3.58 1.51
CA ASN A 211 11.63 -2.78 0.30
C ASN A 211 12.50 -1.51 0.31
N LEU A 212 12.78 -0.97 1.50
CA LEU A 212 13.74 0.12 1.64
C LEU A 212 15.17 -0.34 1.30
N MET A 213 15.58 -1.53 1.74
CA MET A 213 16.85 -2.13 1.33
C MET A 213 16.92 -2.37 -0.17
N LEU A 214 15.82 -2.85 -0.79
CA LEU A 214 15.73 -3.00 -2.25
C LEU A 214 15.84 -1.65 -2.97
N PHE A 215 15.25 -0.58 -2.42
CA PHE A 215 15.41 0.76 -2.97
C PHE A 215 16.88 1.20 -2.99
N PHE A 216 17.60 1.03 -1.90
CA PHE A 216 19.04 1.39 -1.84
C PHE A 216 19.90 0.54 -2.78
N ALA A 217 19.58 -0.76 -2.91
CA ALA A 217 20.30 -1.68 -3.78
C ALA A 217 20.03 -1.44 -5.27
N LEU A 218 18.80 -1.19 -5.65
CA LEU A 218 18.36 -1.12 -7.04
C LEU A 218 18.15 0.32 -7.55
N ARG A 219 18.01 1.27 -6.65
CA ARG A 219 17.74 2.69 -6.90
C ARG A 219 16.50 2.93 -7.80
N ASP A 220 15.53 2.01 -7.78
CA ASP A 220 14.25 2.20 -8.47
C ASP A 220 13.23 2.80 -7.50
N ARG A 221 12.69 3.97 -7.87
CA ARG A 221 11.72 4.74 -7.08
C ARG A 221 10.42 3.97 -6.78
N ILE A 222 10.14 2.88 -7.49
CA ILE A 222 8.93 2.09 -7.25
C ILE A 222 8.91 1.49 -5.85
N TYR A 223 10.08 1.05 -5.34
CA TYR A 223 10.20 0.54 -3.97
C TYR A 223 9.94 1.63 -2.94
N LEU A 224 10.33 2.87 -3.22
CA LEU A 224 10.04 4.01 -2.34
C LEU A 224 8.54 4.33 -2.29
N PHE A 225 7.83 4.26 -3.43
CA PHE A 225 6.38 4.44 -3.46
C PHE A 225 5.66 3.32 -2.71
N TYR A 226 6.14 2.08 -2.82
CA TYR A 226 5.63 0.97 -2.03
C TYR A 226 5.85 1.19 -0.52
N VAL A 227 7.06 1.58 -0.10
CA VAL A 227 7.37 1.91 1.29
C VAL A 227 6.46 3.04 1.80
N ALA A 228 6.29 4.11 1.02
CA ALA A 228 5.38 5.21 1.38
C ALA A 228 3.94 4.72 1.56
N PHE A 229 3.47 3.84 0.67
CA PHE A 229 2.12 3.24 0.76
C PHE A 229 1.97 2.39 2.03
N VAL A 230 2.87 1.44 2.29
CA VAL A 230 2.80 0.57 3.46
C VAL A 230 2.93 1.36 4.76
N THR A 231 3.83 2.33 4.81
CA THR A 231 4.02 3.19 6.00
C THR A 231 2.78 4.01 6.28
N SER A 232 2.21 4.68 5.27
CA SER A 232 1.00 5.49 5.45
C SER A 232 -0.21 4.63 5.82
N THR A 233 -0.34 3.41 5.26
CA THR A 233 -1.38 2.45 5.63
C THR A 233 -1.22 2.00 7.08
N ALA A 234 -0.03 1.61 7.50
CA ALA A 234 0.25 1.19 8.88
C ALA A 234 -0.03 2.32 9.87
N CYS A 235 0.43 3.54 9.60
CA CYS A 235 0.12 4.71 10.43
C CYS A 235 -1.39 4.97 10.51
N THR A 236 -2.10 4.91 9.38
CA THR A 236 -3.55 5.12 9.34
C THR A 236 -4.30 4.08 10.16
N LEU A 237 -3.89 2.81 10.11
CA LEU A 237 -4.49 1.73 10.90
C LEU A 237 -4.10 1.83 12.39
N ALA A 238 -2.88 2.28 12.72
CA ALA A 238 -2.51 2.56 14.11
C ALA A 238 -3.40 3.64 14.74
N ILE A 239 -3.70 4.70 13.98
CA ILE A 239 -4.61 5.77 14.40
C ILE A 239 -6.05 5.24 14.50
N LYS A 240 -6.52 4.54 13.46
CA LYS A 240 -7.88 3.96 13.43
C LYS A 240 -8.14 3.06 14.61
N ASN A 241 -7.17 2.25 14.99
CA ASN A 241 -7.28 1.25 16.06
C ASN A 241 -6.92 1.82 17.46
N GLY A 242 -6.61 3.12 17.58
CA GLY A 242 -6.33 3.76 18.85
C GLY A 242 -4.92 3.59 19.39
N LEU A 243 -4.08 2.75 18.77
CA LEU A 243 -2.70 2.51 19.20
C LEU A 243 -1.82 3.76 19.14
N ALA A 244 -2.01 4.59 18.11
CA ALA A 244 -1.25 5.82 18.00
C ALA A 244 -1.60 6.79 19.14
N GLY A 245 -2.88 6.86 19.54
CA GLY A 245 -3.33 7.66 20.68
C GLY A 245 -2.79 7.15 22.02
N GLU A 246 -2.68 5.84 22.18
CA GLU A 246 -2.15 5.22 23.39
C GLU A 246 -0.62 5.31 23.50
N LEU A 247 0.10 4.95 22.43
CA LEU A 247 1.54 4.74 22.47
C LEU A 247 2.37 5.94 22.01
N LEU A 248 1.86 6.75 21.07
CA LEU A 248 2.64 7.82 20.43
C LEU A 248 2.25 9.22 20.89
N TRP A 249 0.96 9.45 21.16
CA TRP A 249 0.43 10.80 21.42
C TRP A 249 -0.05 11.02 22.85
N GLY A 250 0.29 10.14 23.78
CA GLY A 250 -0.10 10.23 25.18
C GLY A 250 0.21 11.59 25.79
N GLY A 251 -0.73 12.54 25.65
CA GLY A 251 -0.62 13.91 26.18
C GLY A 251 -0.46 15.02 25.14
N THR A 252 -0.44 14.75 23.84
CA THR A 252 -0.42 15.80 22.80
C THR A 252 -1.82 16.10 22.26
N VAL A 253 -2.03 17.36 21.85
CA VAL A 253 -3.31 17.88 21.31
C VAL A 253 -3.48 17.50 19.81
N LEU A 254 -2.96 16.36 19.37
CA LEU A 254 -3.14 15.96 17.99
C LEU A 254 -4.54 15.36 17.82
N ASP A 255 -5.42 16.04 17.07
CA ASP A 255 -6.76 15.53 16.75
C ASP A 255 -6.65 14.21 15.99
N SER A 256 -7.01 13.12 16.66
CA SER A 256 -6.93 11.76 16.10
C SER A 256 -7.78 11.61 14.84
N ASN A 257 -8.86 12.35 14.70
CA ASN A 257 -9.71 12.32 13.52
C ASN A 257 -9.05 13.03 12.33
N VAL A 258 -8.44 14.20 12.55
CA VAL A 258 -7.64 14.89 11.52
C VAL A 258 -6.48 14.02 11.08
N ALA A 259 -5.77 13.40 12.02
CA ALA A 259 -4.67 12.48 11.72
C ALA A 259 -5.13 11.26 10.91
N TYR A 260 -6.29 10.68 11.24
CA TYR A 260 -6.85 9.54 10.49
C TYR A 260 -7.20 9.90 9.05
N TYR A 261 -7.96 10.98 8.82
CA TYR A 261 -8.33 11.40 7.47
C TYR A 261 -7.10 11.83 6.65
N SER A 262 -6.14 12.48 7.28
CA SER A 262 -4.85 12.83 6.66
C SER A 262 -4.06 11.58 6.26
N GLY A 263 -3.94 10.62 7.16
CA GLY A 263 -3.30 9.33 6.91
C GLY A 263 -3.96 8.56 5.77
N ALA A 264 -5.30 8.50 5.75
CA ALA A 264 -6.06 7.88 4.67
C ALA A 264 -5.79 8.55 3.31
N SER A 265 -5.74 9.88 3.26
CA SER A 265 -5.41 10.63 2.05
C SER A 265 -3.98 10.35 1.56
N LEU A 266 -3.02 10.33 2.47
CA LEU A 266 -1.63 9.98 2.14
C LEU A 266 -1.52 8.54 1.66
N THR A 267 -2.28 7.61 2.25
CA THR A 267 -2.34 6.20 1.80
C THR A 267 -2.85 6.09 0.37
N VAL A 268 -3.96 6.77 0.04
CA VAL A 268 -4.51 6.77 -1.33
C VAL A 268 -3.52 7.42 -2.31
N SER A 269 -2.89 8.54 -1.93
CA SER A 269 -1.88 9.20 -2.76
C SER A 269 -0.71 8.27 -3.08
N ALA A 270 -0.15 7.62 -2.06
CA ALA A 270 0.96 6.70 -2.21
C ALA A 270 0.58 5.48 -3.05
N LEU A 271 -0.63 4.93 -2.86
CA LEU A 271 -1.17 3.83 -3.66
C LEU A 271 -1.32 4.22 -5.13
N LEU A 272 -1.86 5.40 -5.43
CA LEU A 272 -2.00 5.90 -6.80
C LEU A 272 -0.64 6.10 -7.48
N LEU A 273 0.35 6.66 -6.78
CA LEU A 273 1.72 6.82 -7.30
C LEU A 273 2.39 5.46 -7.54
N PHE A 274 2.23 4.52 -6.62
CA PHE A 274 2.72 3.15 -6.76
C PHE A 274 2.09 2.44 -7.95
N MET A 275 0.73 2.42 -8.03
CA MET A 275 -0.04 1.83 -9.11
C MET A 275 0.34 2.42 -10.48
N ARG A 276 0.42 3.75 -10.56
CA ARG A 276 0.82 4.47 -11.77
C ARG A 276 2.17 3.97 -12.29
N ARG A 277 3.15 3.82 -11.41
CA ARG A 277 4.50 3.37 -11.77
C ARG A 277 4.57 1.87 -12.05
N MET A 278 3.84 1.07 -11.27
CA MET A 278 3.80 -0.39 -11.42
C MET A 278 3.16 -0.82 -12.73
N LEU A 279 2.05 -0.19 -13.12
CA LEU A 279 1.29 -0.51 -14.33
C LEU A 279 1.71 0.32 -15.55
N ARG A 280 2.73 1.18 -15.45
CA ARG A 280 3.20 2.07 -16.54
C ARG A 280 2.03 2.84 -17.19
N ILE A 281 1.16 3.42 -16.36
CA ILE A 281 -0.07 4.08 -16.83
C ILE A 281 0.26 5.30 -17.69
N ASP A 282 1.37 5.99 -17.40
CA ASP A 282 1.94 7.08 -18.18
C ASP A 282 2.12 6.73 -19.67
N GLN A 283 2.52 5.48 -19.97
CA GLN A 283 2.74 5.00 -21.32
C GLN A 283 1.48 4.43 -21.97
N LEU A 284 0.63 3.76 -21.19
CA LEU A 284 -0.53 3.02 -21.69
C LEU A 284 -1.79 3.86 -21.84
N MET A 285 -2.00 4.83 -20.95
CA MET A 285 -3.21 5.63 -20.83
C MET A 285 -2.89 7.07 -20.37
N PRO A 286 -2.25 7.93 -21.18
CA PRO A 286 -1.74 9.23 -20.75
C PRO A 286 -2.84 10.22 -20.30
N ARG A 287 -4.11 10.05 -20.76
CA ARG A 287 -5.23 10.86 -20.27
C ARG A 287 -5.63 10.47 -18.86
N VAL A 288 -5.66 9.16 -18.56
CA VAL A 288 -5.95 8.64 -17.22
C VAL A 288 -4.82 9.00 -16.26
N ASP A 289 -3.57 8.97 -16.70
CA ASP A 289 -2.41 9.37 -15.93
C ASP A 289 -2.51 10.81 -15.38
N ARG A 290 -2.97 11.75 -16.20
CA ARG A 290 -3.22 13.15 -15.76
C ARG A 290 -4.32 13.25 -14.71
N LEU A 291 -5.39 12.47 -14.86
CA LEU A 291 -6.47 12.39 -13.86
C LEU A 291 -5.94 11.84 -12.52
N LEU A 292 -5.15 10.77 -12.57
CA LEU A 292 -4.56 10.19 -11.36
C LEU A 292 -3.62 11.17 -10.65
N LEU A 293 -2.82 11.92 -11.40
CA LEU A 293 -1.96 12.97 -10.83
C LEU A 293 -2.76 14.11 -10.20
N GLY A 294 -3.91 14.48 -10.81
CA GLY A 294 -4.83 15.42 -10.21
C GLY A 294 -5.39 14.91 -8.88
N LEU A 295 -5.82 13.65 -8.82
CA LEU A 295 -6.27 13.01 -7.57
C LEU A 295 -5.16 12.95 -6.52
N VAL A 296 -3.94 12.60 -6.90
CA VAL A 296 -2.78 12.61 -6.01
C VAL A 296 -2.57 14.00 -5.41
N ALA A 297 -2.63 15.06 -6.21
CA ALA A 297 -2.49 16.43 -5.73
C ALA A 297 -3.59 16.81 -4.74
N VAL A 298 -4.85 16.45 -5.03
CA VAL A 298 -5.99 16.69 -4.12
C VAL A 298 -5.75 15.97 -2.80
N PHE A 299 -5.36 14.69 -2.81
CA PHE A 299 -5.13 13.92 -1.59
C PHE A 299 -3.88 14.39 -0.81
N LEU A 300 -2.83 14.85 -1.47
CA LEU A 300 -1.65 15.42 -0.80
C LEU A 300 -1.93 16.77 -0.12
N LEU A 301 -2.86 17.56 -0.67
CA LEU A 301 -3.24 18.86 -0.11
C LEU A 301 -4.35 18.74 0.94
N SER A 302 -5.13 17.67 0.92
CA SER A 302 -6.28 17.49 1.82
C SER A 302 -5.96 17.51 3.32
N PRO A 303 -4.78 17.08 3.84
CA PRO A 303 -4.42 17.22 5.25
C PRO A 303 -4.49 18.67 5.76
N LEU A 304 -4.09 19.63 4.91
CA LEU A 304 -4.18 21.06 5.25
C LEU A 304 -5.63 21.51 5.39
N ALA A 305 -6.51 21.04 4.51
CA ALA A 305 -7.93 21.35 4.57
C ALA A 305 -8.61 20.68 5.78
N TYR A 306 -8.21 19.45 6.13
CA TYR A 306 -8.75 18.75 7.31
C TYR A 306 -8.32 19.40 8.62
N ALA A 307 -7.11 19.92 8.72
CA ALA A 307 -6.64 20.65 9.90
C ALA A 307 -7.50 21.88 10.21
N VAL A 308 -8.16 22.49 9.21
CA VAL A 308 -8.96 23.69 9.35
C VAL A 308 -10.46 23.39 9.50
N ALA A 309 -10.99 22.44 8.72
CA ALA A 309 -12.43 22.28 8.55
C ALA A 309 -12.89 20.82 8.41
N LEU A 310 -12.31 19.88 9.16
CA LEU A 310 -12.65 18.46 9.07
C LEU A 310 -14.16 18.18 9.20
N PRO A 311 -14.91 18.73 10.19
CA PRO A 311 -16.33 18.40 10.35
C PRO A 311 -17.19 18.75 9.13
N LEU A 312 -16.78 19.77 8.37
CA LEU A 312 -17.44 20.17 7.11
C LEU A 312 -17.06 19.25 5.94
N LEU A 313 -15.79 18.83 5.89
CA LEU A 313 -15.22 18.13 4.76
C LEU A 313 -15.34 16.61 4.86
N ALA A 314 -15.57 16.04 6.06
CA ALA A 314 -15.51 14.62 6.32
C ALA A 314 -16.44 13.77 5.41
N ARG A 315 -17.68 14.24 5.16
CA ARG A 315 -18.62 13.57 4.24
C ARG A 315 -18.10 13.56 2.81
N GLY A 316 -17.62 14.71 2.33
CA GLY A 316 -17.02 14.86 1.00
C GLY A 316 -15.76 14.00 0.84
N ALA A 317 -14.92 13.89 1.88
CA ALA A 317 -13.74 13.06 1.89
C ALA A 317 -14.08 11.57 1.71
N ILE A 318 -15.10 11.05 2.40
CA ILE A 318 -15.54 9.66 2.23
C ILE A 318 -16.02 9.39 0.80
N LEU A 319 -16.81 10.30 0.22
CA LEU A 319 -17.25 10.17 -1.16
C LEU A 319 -16.07 10.18 -2.13
N LEU A 320 -15.07 11.03 -1.88
CA LEU A 320 -13.85 11.10 -2.70
C LEU A 320 -13.02 9.81 -2.56
N TYR A 321 -12.91 9.21 -1.36
CA TYR A 321 -12.26 7.91 -1.18
C TYR A 321 -13.00 6.81 -1.96
N LEU A 322 -14.34 6.75 -1.86
CA LEU A 322 -15.14 5.79 -2.62
C LEU A 322 -14.98 5.97 -4.13
N ALA A 323 -15.00 7.20 -4.62
CA ALA A 323 -14.76 7.50 -6.03
C ALA A 323 -13.36 7.05 -6.47
N SER A 324 -12.33 7.26 -5.63
CA SER A 324 -10.96 6.81 -5.93
C SER A 324 -10.84 5.30 -5.98
N VAL A 325 -11.56 4.56 -5.12
CA VAL A 325 -11.66 3.09 -5.17
C VAL A 325 -12.20 2.62 -6.52
N VAL A 326 -13.29 3.24 -6.99
CA VAL A 326 -13.88 2.93 -8.30
C VAL A 326 -12.89 3.23 -9.44
N VAL A 327 -12.23 4.39 -9.39
CA VAL A 327 -11.21 4.77 -10.40
C VAL A 327 -10.06 3.75 -10.41
N ILE A 328 -9.53 3.37 -9.26
CA ILE A 328 -8.47 2.37 -9.13
C ILE A 328 -8.92 1.04 -9.77
N LEU A 329 -10.11 0.56 -9.42
CA LEU A 329 -10.65 -0.69 -9.94
C LEU A 329 -10.80 -0.66 -11.46
N VAL A 330 -11.38 0.39 -12.02
CA VAL A 330 -11.55 0.57 -13.48
C VAL A 330 -10.19 0.57 -14.19
N VAL A 331 -9.21 1.27 -13.64
CA VAL A 331 -7.86 1.35 -14.22
C VAL A 331 -7.17 -0.01 -14.19
N VAL A 332 -7.20 -0.71 -13.04
CA VAL A 332 -6.56 -2.03 -12.87
C VAL A 332 -7.21 -3.06 -13.78
N VAL A 333 -8.54 -3.11 -13.85
CA VAL A 333 -9.28 -4.01 -14.73
C VAL A 333 -8.96 -3.70 -16.20
N SER A 334 -8.90 -2.43 -16.60
CA SER A 334 -8.50 -2.04 -17.95
C SER A 334 -7.09 -2.49 -18.31
N CYS A 335 -6.14 -2.44 -17.37
CA CYS A 335 -4.78 -2.95 -17.53
C CYS A 335 -4.75 -4.49 -17.60
N ALA A 336 -5.61 -5.17 -16.84
CA ALA A 336 -5.74 -6.63 -16.90
C ALA A 336 -6.27 -7.10 -18.26
N PHE A 337 -7.25 -6.41 -18.86
CA PHE A 337 -7.70 -6.67 -20.24
C PHE A 337 -6.60 -6.48 -21.28
N LYS A 338 -5.63 -5.60 -21.03
CA LYS A 338 -4.42 -5.45 -21.87
C LYS A 338 -3.36 -6.52 -21.58
N ARG A 339 -3.71 -7.59 -20.86
CA ARG A 339 -2.84 -8.73 -20.49
C ARG A 339 -1.58 -8.35 -19.74
N GLN A 340 -1.63 -7.27 -18.96
CA GLN A 340 -0.52 -6.91 -18.08
C GLN A 340 -0.46 -7.84 -16.87
N ARG A 341 0.62 -8.59 -16.73
CA ARG A 341 0.81 -9.55 -15.63
C ARG A 341 0.73 -8.88 -14.25
N SER A 342 1.33 -7.71 -14.10
CA SER A 342 1.29 -6.94 -12.85
C SER A 342 -0.11 -6.51 -12.42
N ALA A 343 -1.04 -6.32 -13.39
CA ALA A 343 -2.41 -5.93 -13.10
C ALA A 343 -3.21 -7.05 -12.41
N TYR A 344 -2.91 -8.31 -12.69
CA TYR A 344 -3.58 -9.44 -12.02
C TYR A 344 -3.20 -9.53 -10.54
N PHE A 345 -1.92 -9.31 -10.21
CA PHE A 345 -1.49 -9.23 -8.81
C PHE A 345 -2.15 -8.06 -8.07
N PHE A 346 -2.23 -6.92 -8.75
CA PHE A 346 -2.88 -5.73 -8.18
C PHE A 346 -4.36 -5.96 -7.95
N LEU A 347 -5.06 -6.61 -8.90
CA LEU A 347 -6.48 -6.94 -8.77
C LEU A 347 -6.73 -7.90 -7.60
N ALA A 348 -5.90 -8.94 -7.47
CA ALA A 348 -6.01 -9.90 -6.37
C ALA A 348 -5.74 -9.23 -5.01
N ALA A 349 -4.68 -8.41 -4.92
CA ALA A 349 -4.33 -7.67 -3.70
C ALA A 349 -5.46 -6.73 -3.28
N PHE A 350 -5.99 -5.97 -4.22
CA PHE A 350 -7.07 -5.02 -3.97
C PHE A 350 -8.40 -5.71 -3.60
N ALA A 351 -8.69 -6.85 -4.22
CA ALA A 351 -9.87 -7.67 -3.86
C ALA A 351 -9.78 -8.16 -2.42
N LEU A 352 -8.62 -8.60 -1.94
CA LEU A 352 -8.40 -9.03 -0.56
C LEU A 352 -8.58 -7.86 0.44
N LEU A 353 -8.03 -6.69 0.11
CA LEU A 353 -8.23 -5.49 0.92
C LEU A 353 -9.71 -5.10 1.01
N MET A 354 -10.43 -5.13 -0.13
CA MET A 354 -11.85 -4.82 -0.18
C MET A 354 -12.69 -5.85 0.59
N LEU A 355 -12.36 -7.13 0.47
CA LEU A 355 -13.01 -8.19 1.23
C LEU A 355 -12.82 -7.97 2.74
N GLY A 356 -11.59 -7.69 3.17
CA GLY A 356 -11.30 -7.36 4.56
C GLY A 356 -12.01 -6.09 5.04
N GLY A 357 -12.02 -5.04 4.22
CA GLY A 357 -12.72 -3.78 4.54
C GLY A 357 -14.24 -3.91 4.64
N ALA A 358 -14.84 -4.81 3.86
CA ALA A 358 -16.29 -5.06 3.88
C ALA A 358 -16.77 -5.74 5.17
N THR A 359 -15.90 -6.43 5.90
CA THR A 359 -16.28 -7.10 7.15
C THR A 359 -16.82 -6.13 8.20
N THR A 360 -16.25 -4.93 8.30
CA THR A 360 -16.65 -3.92 9.30
C THR A 360 -18.10 -3.45 9.12
N PRO A 361 -18.55 -2.97 7.94
CA PRO A 361 -19.94 -2.57 7.76
C PRO A 361 -20.91 -3.77 7.80
N LEU A 362 -20.54 -4.93 7.27
CA LEU A 362 -21.39 -6.13 7.31
C LEU A 362 -21.62 -6.62 8.74
N ARG A 363 -20.60 -6.53 9.62
CA ARG A 363 -20.74 -6.82 11.04
C ARG A 363 -21.63 -5.79 11.73
N ALA A 364 -21.44 -4.50 11.44
CA ALA A 364 -22.28 -3.44 12.00
C ALA A 364 -23.77 -3.61 11.64
N MET A 365 -24.05 -4.19 10.45
CA MET A 365 -25.40 -4.53 10.00
C MET A 365 -25.92 -5.89 10.55
N GLY A 366 -25.10 -6.63 11.31
CA GLY A 366 -25.46 -7.96 11.83
C GLY A 366 -25.52 -9.07 10.78
N ILE A 367 -25.01 -8.82 9.55
CA ILE A 367 -25.03 -9.80 8.45
C ILE A 367 -23.99 -10.92 8.66
N VAL A 368 -22.83 -10.55 9.24
CA VAL A 368 -21.77 -11.50 9.57
C VAL A 368 -21.55 -11.53 11.09
N PRO A 369 -21.19 -12.71 11.65
CA PRO A 369 -20.93 -12.85 13.08
C PRO A 369 -19.68 -12.06 13.49
N THR A 370 -19.66 -11.63 14.76
CA THR A 370 -18.48 -11.02 15.36
C THR A 370 -17.51 -12.13 15.79
N ASN A 371 -16.38 -12.24 15.09
CA ASN A 371 -15.28 -13.15 15.41
C ASN A 371 -13.94 -12.48 15.05
N ALA A 372 -12.81 -13.08 15.41
CA ALA A 372 -11.47 -12.52 15.17
C ALA A 372 -11.26 -12.13 13.69
N PHE A 373 -11.74 -12.92 12.73
CA PHE A 373 -11.58 -12.62 11.30
C PHE A 373 -12.39 -11.41 10.85
N THR A 374 -13.60 -11.21 11.41
CA THR A 374 -14.48 -10.09 11.02
C THR A 374 -14.14 -8.80 11.77
N VAL A 375 -13.54 -8.90 12.94
CA VAL A 375 -13.04 -7.75 13.72
C VAL A 375 -11.80 -7.16 13.06
N ASP A 376 -10.80 -8.01 12.76
CA ASP A 376 -9.51 -7.61 12.22
C ASP A 376 -9.43 -7.75 10.69
N GLY A 377 -10.56 -7.94 10.01
CA GLY A 377 -10.64 -8.25 8.59
C GLY A 377 -9.89 -7.24 7.70
N ILE A 378 -9.96 -5.95 8.02
CA ILE A 378 -9.22 -4.93 7.26
C ILE A 378 -7.70 -5.05 7.44
N GLN A 379 -7.23 -5.43 8.63
CA GLN A 379 -5.80 -5.65 8.89
C GLN A 379 -5.30 -6.91 8.18
N LEU A 380 -6.07 -7.99 8.23
CA LEU A 380 -5.77 -9.22 7.49
C LEU A 380 -5.75 -8.96 5.99
N GLY A 381 -6.76 -8.26 5.45
CA GLY A 381 -6.81 -7.87 4.05
C GLY A 381 -5.61 -7.01 3.63
N SER A 382 -5.24 -6.04 4.46
CA SER A 382 -4.09 -5.17 4.23
C SER A 382 -2.76 -5.92 4.31
N ALA A 383 -2.57 -6.84 5.27
CA ALA A 383 -1.37 -7.65 5.36
C ALA A 383 -1.19 -8.55 4.12
N LEU A 384 -2.26 -9.19 3.67
CA LEU A 384 -2.26 -10.02 2.45
C LEU A 384 -2.03 -9.17 1.19
N GLU A 385 -2.63 -7.98 1.11
CA GLU A 385 -2.36 -7.02 0.04
C GLU A 385 -0.88 -6.66 -0.02
N MET A 386 -0.27 -6.28 1.11
CA MET A 386 1.15 -5.94 1.18
C MET A 386 2.05 -7.08 0.67
N LEU A 387 1.76 -8.32 1.07
CA LEU A 387 2.49 -9.50 0.61
C LEU A 387 2.34 -9.71 -0.89
N LEU A 388 1.12 -9.66 -1.43
CA LEU A 388 0.87 -9.84 -2.87
C LEU A 388 1.53 -8.74 -3.71
N LEU A 389 1.51 -7.49 -3.25
CA LEU A 389 2.19 -6.39 -3.94
C LEU A 389 3.71 -6.54 -3.89
N ALA A 390 4.27 -7.08 -2.81
CA ALA A 390 5.69 -7.42 -2.73
C ALA A 390 6.05 -8.54 -3.73
N PHE A 391 5.21 -9.58 -3.87
CA PHE A 391 5.39 -10.60 -4.92
C PHE A 391 5.30 -10.00 -6.33
N ALA A 392 4.38 -9.07 -6.57
CA ALA A 392 4.28 -8.36 -7.85
C ALA A 392 5.56 -7.57 -8.17
N LEU A 393 6.16 -6.93 -7.17
CA LEU A 393 7.45 -6.24 -7.31
C LEU A 393 8.60 -7.22 -7.61
N ALA A 394 8.64 -8.37 -6.94
CA ALA A 394 9.62 -9.42 -7.18
C ALA A 394 9.50 -10.00 -8.61
N ASP A 395 8.27 -10.27 -9.07
CA ASP A 395 8.01 -10.72 -10.45
C ASP A 395 8.50 -9.68 -11.48
N ARG A 396 8.16 -8.41 -11.27
CA ARG A 396 8.65 -7.31 -12.11
C ARG A 396 10.18 -7.25 -12.16
N PHE A 397 10.84 -7.38 -11.02
CA PHE A 397 12.29 -7.42 -10.93
C PHE A 397 12.88 -8.57 -11.77
N ASN A 398 12.32 -9.77 -11.65
CA ASN A 398 12.77 -10.93 -12.41
C ASN A 398 12.58 -10.72 -13.93
N VAL A 399 11.46 -10.12 -14.36
CA VAL A 399 11.23 -9.78 -15.77
C VAL A 399 12.27 -8.80 -16.27
N MET A 400 12.51 -7.69 -15.54
CA MET A 400 13.53 -6.69 -15.92
C MET A 400 14.95 -7.28 -15.97
N ARG A 401 15.28 -8.17 -15.02
CA ARG A 401 16.57 -8.86 -15.00
C ARG A 401 16.76 -9.74 -16.25
N ARG A 402 15.71 -10.48 -16.65
CA ARG A 402 15.73 -11.29 -17.86
C ARG A 402 15.86 -10.45 -19.14
N GLU A 403 15.14 -9.32 -19.20
CA GLU A 403 15.25 -8.39 -20.33
C GLU A 403 16.66 -7.79 -20.43
N LYS A 404 17.24 -7.33 -19.33
CA LYS A 404 18.63 -6.86 -19.27
C LYS A 404 19.63 -7.91 -19.76
N ALA A 405 19.49 -9.15 -19.28
CA ALA A 405 20.36 -10.25 -19.69
C ALA A 405 20.27 -10.52 -21.20
N LYS A 406 19.05 -10.48 -21.77
CA LYS A 406 18.86 -10.62 -23.23
C LYS A 406 19.52 -9.50 -24.02
N VAL A 407 19.35 -8.24 -23.59
CA VAL A 407 19.96 -7.10 -24.26
C VAL A 407 21.49 -7.16 -24.17
N GLN A 408 22.05 -7.55 -23.01
CA GLN A 408 23.48 -7.75 -22.88
C GLN A 408 24.03 -8.86 -23.79
N ALA A 409 23.32 -9.99 -23.89
CA ALA A 409 23.68 -11.08 -24.79
C ALA A 409 23.67 -10.63 -26.28
N GLN A 410 22.65 -9.86 -26.67
CA GLN A 410 22.55 -9.29 -28.01
C GLN A 410 23.70 -8.30 -28.30
N LEU A 411 24.04 -7.45 -27.34
CA LEU A 411 25.15 -6.52 -27.47
C LEU A 411 26.49 -7.23 -27.63
N LEU A 412 26.76 -8.25 -26.82
CA LEU A 412 27.97 -9.08 -26.94
C LEU A 412 28.05 -9.77 -28.30
N HIS A 413 26.94 -10.32 -28.78
CA HIS A 413 26.90 -10.95 -30.11
C HIS A 413 27.17 -9.94 -31.24
N ALA A 414 26.58 -8.74 -31.16
CA ALA A 414 26.83 -7.67 -32.12
C ALA A 414 28.30 -7.19 -32.11
N GLN A 415 28.90 -7.06 -30.90
CA GLN A 415 30.33 -6.75 -30.77
C GLN A 415 31.22 -7.83 -31.41
N GLN A 416 30.89 -9.10 -31.18
CA GLN A 416 31.65 -10.21 -31.80
C GLN A 416 31.54 -10.18 -33.30
N GLN A 417 30.36 -9.96 -33.86
CA GLN A 417 30.16 -9.82 -35.32
C GLN A 417 30.99 -8.63 -35.90
N LEU A 418 31.01 -7.52 -35.18
CA LEU A 418 31.82 -6.36 -35.59
C LEU A 418 33.32 -6.67 -35.60
N VAL A 419 33.81 -7.35 -34.55
CA VAL A 419 35.24 -7.76 -34.47
C VAL A 419 35.58 -8.73 -35.61
N ASP A 420 34.72 -9.71 -35.88
CA ASP A 420 34.96 -10.67 -36.97
C ASP A 420 34.93 -9.99 -38.37
N SER A 421 34.02 -9.02 -38.57
CA SER A 421 33.97 -8.20 -39.79
C SER A 421 35.20 -7.33 -39.95
N LEU A 422 35.69 -6.70 -38.87
CA LEU A 422 36.91 -5.91 -38.91
C LEU A 422 38.13 -6.76 -39.26
N LYS A 423 38.28 -7.95 -38.64
CA LYS A 423 39.36 -8.89 -38.95
C LYS A 423 39.34 -9.37 -40.39
N SER A 424 38.14 -9.62 -40.95
CA SER A 424 38.00 -10.03 -42.35
C SER A 424 38.40 -8.89 -43.31
N SER A 425 37.99 -7.64 -42.99
CA SER A 425 38.36 -6.45 -43.78
C SER A 425 39.85 -6.13 -43.67
N GLU A 426 40.46 -6.31 -42.50
CA GLU A 426 41.92 -6.16 -42.30
C GLU A 426 42.69 -7.16 -43.15
N ARG A 427 42.32 -8.45 -43.16
CA ARG A 427 42.98 -9.45 -44.02
C ARG A 427 42.83 -9.15 -45.50
N GLU A 428 41.65 -8.71 -45.95
CA GLU A 428 41.43 -8.30 -47.33
C GLU A 428 42.31 -7.09 -47.74
N LEU A 429 42.43 -6.12 -46.81
CA LEU A 429 43.28 -4.96 -47.02
C LEU A 429 44.77 -5.36 -47.09
N GLU A 430 45.23 -6.22 -46.15
CA GLU A 430 46.61 -6.74 -46.17
C GLU A 430 46.92 -7.47 -47.51
N GLN A 431 45.98 -8.34 -47.99
CA GLN A 431 46.14 -9.00 -49.25
C GLN A 431 46.23 -8.01 -50.43
N ARG A 432 45.37 -7.00 -50.51
CA ARG A 432 45.39 -5.97 -51.55
C ARG A 432 46.70 -5.15 -51.49
N VAL A 433 47.17 -4.84 -50.28
CA VAL A 433 48.47 -4.14 -50.11
C VAL A 433 49.61 -4.99 -50.61
N ALA A 434 49.62 -6.30 -50.28
CA ALA A 434 50.66 -7.22 -50.80
C ALA A 434 50.62 -7.33 -52.35
N GLU A 435 49.47 -7.54 -52.97
CA GLU A 435 49.28 -7.60 -54.42
C GLU A 435 49.76 -6.30 -55.10
N ARG A 436 49.43 -5.12 -54.57
CA ARG A 436 49.85 -3.84 -55.10
C ARG A 436 51.37 -3.59 -54.92
N THR A 437 51.92 -4.09 -53.84
CA THR A 437 53.38 -3.98 -53.61
C THR A 437 54.15 -4.82 -54.61
N ASP A 438 53.73 -6.03 -54.86
CA ASP A 438 54.35 -6.91 -55.89
C ASP A 438 54.22 -6.33 -57.31
N GLU A 439 53.02 -5.80 -57.67
CA GLU A 439 52.77 -5.13 -58.94
C GLU A 439 53.73 -3.92 -59.13
N LEU A 440 53.83 -3.07 -58.08
CA LEU A 440 54.75 -1.91 -58.07
C LEU A 440 56.19 -2.38 -58.21
N GLN A 441 56.60 -3.45 -57.55
CA GLN A 441 57.96 -3.99 -57.63
C GLN A 441 58.29 -4.50 -59.02
N LEU A 442 57.35 -5.22 -59.65
CA LEU A 442 57.44 -5.71 -61.03
C LEU A 442 57.57 -4.49 -62.00
N LEU A 443 56.74 -3.49 -61.84
CA LEU A 443 56.77 -2.26 -62.69
C LEU A 443 58.07 -1.49 -62.50
N ASN A 444 58.59 -1.38 -61.30
CA ASN A 444 59.84 -0.73 -60.99
C ASN A 444 61.01 -1.48 -61.61
N ASN A 445 61.04 -2.81 -61.57
CA ASN A 445 62.05 -3.63 -62.24
C ASN A 445 62.00 -3.48 -63.75
N LYS A 446 60.78 -3.40 -64.37
CA LYS A 446 60.70 -3.09 -65.82
C LYS A 446 61.17 -1.71 -66.15
N LEU A 447 60.88 -0.70 -65.41
CA LEU A 447 61.37 0.67 -65.59
C LEU A 447 62.89 0.72 -65.44
N ALA A 448 63.50 0.03 -64.48
CA ALA A 448 64.94 -0.09 -64.34
C ALA A 448 65.59 -0.75 -65.54
N ALA A 449 64.99 -1.84 -66.03
CA ALA A 449 65.49 -2.53 -67.24
C ALA A 449 65.46 -1.61 -68.49
N LEU A 450 64.33 -0.92 -68.71
CA LEU A 450 64.20 0.06 -69.81
C LEU A 450 65.17 1.25 -69.70
N SER A 451 65.47 1.68 -68.48
CA SER A 451 66.42 2.77 -68.22
C SER A 451 67.87 2.38 -68.43
N LEU A 452 68.22 1.10 -68.59
CA LEU A 452 69.58 0.59 -68.79
C LEU A 452 69.88 0.21 -70.26
N THR A 453 68.86 0.22 -71.12
CA THR A 453 69.04 -0.04 -72.57
C THR A 453 68.92 1.26 -73.38
N ASP A 454 69.58 1.29 -74.52
CA ASP A 454 69.48 2.34 -75.54
C ASP A 454 68.20 2.07 -76.38
N SER A 455 67.36 3.08 -76.53
CA SER A 455 66.04 2.95 -77.20
C SER A 455 66.15 2.75 -78.74
N LEU A 456 67.29 3.05 -79.35
CA LEU A 456 67.42 2.91 -80.77
C LEU A 456 68.06 1.58 -81.17
N THR A 457 69.01 1.10 -80.40
CA THR A 457 69.83 -0.08 -80.73
C THR A 457 69.53 -1.29 -79.93
N GLY A 458 68.79 -1.17 -78.80
CA GLY A 458 68.42 -2.29 -77.89
C GLY A 458 69.60 -2.85 -77.06
N ILE A 459 70.81 -2.29 -77.19
CA ILE A 459 71.98 -2.69 -76.37
C ILE A 459 72.07 -1.86 -75.08
N ALA A 460 72.97 -2.22 -74.17
CA ALA A 460 73.23 -1.52 -72.93
C ALA A 460 73.63 -0.08 -73.22
N ASN A 461 72.92 0.87 -72.58
CA ASN A 461 73.25 2.30 -72.75
C ASN A 461 74.46 2.71 -71.87
N ARG A 462 74.94 3.92 -72.07
CA ARG A 462 76.09 4.44 -71.35
C ARG A 462 75.98 4.34 -69.80
N ARG A 463 74.80 4.51 -69.28
CA ARG A 463 74.50 4.37 -67.82
C ARG A 463 74.74 2.96 -67.33
N HIS A 464 74.25 1.96 -68.09
CA HIS A 464 74.46 0.53 -67.80
C HIS A 464 75.96 0.19 -67.89
N PHE A 465 76.64 0.64 -68.92
CA PHE A 465 78.04 0.45 -69.06
C PHE A 465 78.81 1.01 -67.86
N ASP A 466 78.60 2.26 -67.49
CA ASP A 466 79.24 2.90 -66.33
C ASP A 466 78.99 2.19 -65.00
N SER A 467 77.81 1.56 -64.87
CA SER A 467 77.46 0.74 -63.69
C SER A 467 78.23 -0.58 -63.67
N VAL A 468 78.27 -1.29 -64.78
CA VAL A 468 78.96 -2.58 -64.89
C VAL A 468 80.46 -2.39 -64.80
N LEU A 469 81.02 -1.35 -65.45
CA LEU A 469 82.43 -0.99 -65.33
C LEU A 469 82.87 -0.73 -63.90
N ARG A 470 82.09 0.02 -63.14
CA ARG A 470 82.37 0.27 -61.72
C ARG A 470 82.28 -1.04 -60.87
N GLN A 471 81.37 -1.91 -61.17
CA GLN A 471 81.18 -3.16 -60.47
C GLN A 471 82.33 -4.16 -60.76
N GLU A 472 82.71 -4.29 -62.01
CA GLU A 472 83.86 -5.13 -62.47
C GLU A 472 85.20 -4.52 -62.03
N TRP A 473 85.36 -3.20 -62.03
CA TRP A 473 86.50 -2.53 -61.46
C TRP A 473 86.69 -2.85 -59.99
N GLN A 474 85.67 -2.72 -59.21
CA GLN A 474 85.69 -3.07 -57.77
C GLN A 474 85.96 -4.54 -57.56
N ARG A 475 85.44 -5.42 -58.41
CA ARG A 475 85.66 -6.86 -58.39
C ARG A 475 87.16 -7.16 -58.73
N ALA A 476 87.70 -6.61 -59.79
CA ALA A 476 89.03 -6.76 -60.17
C ALA A 476 90.02 -6.31 -59.09
N GLN A 477 89.75 -5.15 -58.47
CA GLN A 477 90.54 -4.66 -57.29
C GLN A 477 90.49 -5.67 -56.13
N ARG A 478 89.31 -6.24 -55.82
CA ARG A 478 89.21 -7.20 -54.71
C ARG A 478 89.84 -8.54 -55.00
N GLN A 479 89.87 -8.96 -56.27
CA GLN A 479 90.45 -10.23 -56.72
C GLN A 479 91.88 -10.14 -57.27
N ASN A 480 92.45 -8.95 -57.32
CA ASN A 480 93.72 -8.71 -57.88
C ASN A 480 93.94 -9.22 -59.34
N THR A 481 92.87 -9.16 -60.12
CA THR A 481 92.80 -9.65 -61.49
C THR A 481 92.88 -8.47 -62.47
N PRO A 482 93.55 -8.59 -63.60
CA PRO A 482 93.58 -7.52 -64.60
C PRO A 482 92.20 -7.33 -65.26
N LEU A 483 91.83 -6.06 -65.45
CA LEU A 483 90.62 -5.70 -66.22
C LEU A 483 90.99 -5.01 -67.48
N ALA A 484 90.57 -5.46 -68.64
CA ALA A 484 90.75 -4.86 -69.92
C ALA A 484 89.46 -4.20 -70.44
N LEU A 485 89.54 -3.03 -70.98
CA LEU A 485 88.41 -2.30 -71.58
C LEU A 485 88.77 -2.01 -73.06
N ALA A 486 87.85 -2.39 -73.95
CA ALA A 486 87.98 -2.01 -75.36
C ALA A 486 86.91 -0.98 -75.75
N MET A 487 87.29 0.03 -76.45
CA MET A 487 86.37 1.01 -77.01
C MET A 487 86.44 0.89 -78.53
N LEU A 488 85.28 0.69 -79.14
CA LEU A 488 85.16 0.58 -80.57
C LEU A 488 84.38 1.75 -81.13
N ASP A 489 84.92 2.40 -82.14
CA ASP A 489 84.24 3.46 -82.89
C ASP A 489 84.03 2.91 -84.32
N VAL A 490 82.89 3.21 -84.89
CA VAL A 490 82.53 2.72 -86.25
C VAL A 490 82.59 3.95 -87.19
N ASP A 491 83.67 4.08 -87.92
CA ASP A 491 83.74 5.07 -88.93
C ASP A 491 82.95 4.65 -90.18
N TRP A 492 82.32 5.60 -90.78
CA TRP A 492 81.58 5.40 -92.05
C TRP A 492 82.50 5.18 -93.22
#